data_eff5f8ca0bda6d9de1a5b6478b7faadc
#
_entry.id   eff5f8ca0bda6d9de1a5b6478b7faadc
#
_cell.length_a   1.000
_cell.length_b   1.000
_cell.length_c   1.000
_cell.angle_alpha   90.00
_cell.angle_beta   90.00
_cell.angle_gamma   90.00
#
_symmetry.space_group_name_H-M   'P 1'
#
loop_
_entity.id
_entity.type
_entity.pdbx_description
1 polymer ?
#
loop_
_entity_poly.entity_id
_entity_poly.type
_entity_poly.pdbx_seq_one_letter_code
_entity_poly.pdbx_strand_id
1 'polypeptide(L)'
;MARATRVALVTGLALVAVVGGALVVVPPLLFSDGVDYSHAASIKKSAEYQDAALLERAWALPVAAIYRKDGVDYQGNGSFCGPTSAVNVLRSLGDGADQAHVLDGTDAHPHFGMLFGGITLDRLADVVRMKSGKRVTVLRDLTLDRFRAEIARSNDPALRYIVNFHRGPLFATGGGHHSPIGGYLADRDLVLVVDVNRKYQPWLVPTARLFEAVDTVDKSTGKKRGLLRIE
;
A
#
# COMPACT_ATOMS: atom_id res chain seq x y z
N MET A 1 25.15 5.37 51.45
CA MET A 1 24.97 4.61 50.18
C MET A 1 23.51 4.44 49.73
N ALA A 2 22.50 4.37 50.62
CA ALA A 2 21.08 4.12 50.20
C ALA A 2 20.38 5.27 49.46
N ARG A 3 20.79 6.55 49.60
CA ARG A 3 20.12 7.68 48.91
C ARG A 3 20.53 7.81 47.42
N ALA A 4 21.78 7.53 47.08
CA ALA A 4 22.27 7.63 45.69
C ALA A 4 21.65 6.53 44.80
N THR A 5 21.43 5.33 45.34
CA THR A 5 20.82 4.20 44.63
C THR A 5 19.33 4.44 44.31
N ARG A 6 18.58 5.12 45.21
CA ARG A 6 17.16 5.44 44.97
C ARG A 6 16.98 6.54 43.88
N VAL A 7 17.86 7.53 43.84
CA VAL A 7 17.80 8.58 42.80
C VAL A 7 18.13 8.02 41.42
N ALA A 8 19.12 7.14 41.32
CA ALA A 8 19.45 6.49 40.05
C ALA A 8 18.35 5.55 39.53
N LEU A 9 17.62 4.88 40.45
CA LEU A 9 16.49 3.99 40.06
C LEU A 9 15.27 4.78 39.58
N VAL A 10 14.97 5.93 40.24
CA VAL A 10 13.83 6.77 39.86
C VAL A 10 14.10 7.49 38.54
N THR A 11 15.33 7.98 38.31
CA THR A 11 15.71 8.59 37.02
C THR A 11 15.74 7.57 35.88
N GLY A 12 16.20 6.36 36.12
CA GLY A 12 16.17 5.28 35.12
C GLY A 12 14.75 4.88 34.73
N LEU A 13 13.84 4.74 35.68
CA LEU A 13 12.43 4.43 35.43
C LEU A 13 11.69 5.58 34.72
N ALA A 14 11.97 6.83 35.06
CA ALA A 14 11.40 7.99 34.37
C ALA A 14 11.90 8.09 32.92
N LEU A 15 13.17 7.80 32.65
CA LEU A 15 13.72 7.79 31.29
C LEU A 15 13.10 6.68 30.43
N VAL A 16 12.92 5.48 30.98
CA VAL A 16 12.27 4.36 30.29
C VAL A 16 10.79 4.66 29.99
N ALA A 17 10.09 5.32 30.91
CA ALA A 17 8.68 5.71 30.69
C ALA A 17 8.55 6.80 29.61
N VAL A 18 9.48 7.78 29.55
CA VAL A 18 9.49 8.82 28.52
C VAL A 18 9.84 8.24 27.15
N VAL A 19 10.85 7.35 27.07
CA VAL A 19 11.23 6.68 25.81
C VAL A 19 10.14 5.71 25.37
N GLY A 20 9.54 4.93 26.29
CA GLY A 20 8.43 4.03 25.99
C GLY A 20 7.18 4.79 25.54
N GLY A 21 6.83 5.92 26.19
CA GLY A 21 5.72 6.79 25.78
C GLY A 21 5.95 7.44 24.42
N ALA A 22 7.19 7.89 24.11
CA ALA A 22 7.53 8.45 22.82
C ALA A 22 7.47 7.40 21.69
N LEU A 23 7.87 6.15 21.94
CA LEU A 23 7.77 5.06 20.96
C LEU A 23 6.33 4.65 20.64
N VAL A 24 5.37 4.88 21.56
CA VAL A 24 3.96 4.51 21.35
C VAL A 24 3.16 5.68 20.74
N VAL A 25 3.47 6.92 21.07
CA VAL A 25 2.66 8.09 20.68
C VAL A 25 3.22 8.82 19.46
N VAL A 26 4.54 8.91 19.31
CA VAL A 26 5.18 9.64 18.20
C VAL A 26 4.93 9.02 16.82
N PRO A 27 4.99 7.68 16.61
CA PRO A 27 4.71 7.10 15.30
C PRO A 27 3.34 7.45 14.72
N PRO A 28 2.21 7.36 15.46
CA PRO A 28 0.91 7.74 14.92
C PRO A 28 0.82 9.21 14.51
N LEU A 29 1.45 10.11 15.27
CA LEU A 29 1.45 11.55 14.98
C LEU A 29 2.29 11.91 13.75
N LEU A 30 3.41 11.23 13.53
CA LEU A 30 4.27 11.46 12.37
C LEU A 30 3.68 10.93 11.05
N PHE A 31 2.81 9.92 11.11
CA PHE A 31 2.20 9.28 9.94
C PHE A 31 0.74 9.65 9.71
N SER A 32 0.13 10.43 10.61
CA SER A 32 -1.21 10.97 10.42
C SER A 32 -1.18 12.10 9.39
N ASP A 33 -2.09 12.07 8.40
CA ASP A 33 -2.30 13.18 7.48
C ASP A 33 -3.08 14.34 8.12
N GLY A 34 -3.46 14.21 9.40
CA GLY A 34 -4.20 15.21 10.17
C GLY A 34 -5.65 15.36 9.71
N VAL A 35 -6.12 14.51 8.80
CA VAL A 35 -7.52 14.47 8.38
C VAL A 35 -8.25 13.44 9.23
N ASP A 36 -9.41 13.82 9.77
CA ASP A 36 -10.29 12.93 10.50
C ASP A 36 -11.19 12.16 9.53
N TYR A 37 -10.95 10.86 9.42
CA TYR A 37 -11.75 9.93 8.61
C TYR A 37 -12.72 9.10 9.46
N SER A 38 -12.90 9.38 10.76
CA SER A 38 -13.75 8.56 11.64
C SER A 38 -15.21 8.48 11.19
N HIS A 39 -15.67 9.50 10.45
CA HIS A 39 -17.01 9.56 9.85
C HIS A 39 -17.13 8.83 8.50
N ALA A 40 -16.02 8.41 7.89
CA ALA A 40 -16.05 7.69 6.61
C ALA A 40 -16.69 6.30 6.78
N ALA A 41 -17.62 5.96 5.90
CA ALA A 41 -18.19 4.62 5.87
C ALA A 41 -17.14 3.60 5.42
N SER A 42 -16.77 2.66 6.30
CA SER A 42 -15.79 1.62 5.96
C SER A 42 -16.36 0.67 4.91
N ILE A 43 -15.59 0.44 3.83
CA ILE A 43 -15.95 -0.52 2.76
C ILE A 43 -16.06 -1.96 3.27
N LYS A 44 -15.49 -2.30 4.44
CA LYS A 44 -15.67 -3.61 5.07
C LYS A 44 -17.13 -3.95 5.37
N LYS A 45 -18.01 -2.94 5.39
CA LYS A 45 -19.45 -3.10 5.61
C LYS A 45 -20.22 -3.20 4.30
N SER A 46 -19.60 -3.00 3.14
CA SER A 46 -20.25 -3.17 1.85
C SER A 46 -20.37 -4.66 1.49
N ALA A 47 -21.44 -5.01 0.78
CA ALA A 47 -21.69 -6.38 0.37
C ALA A 47 -20.60 -6.92 -0.56
N GLU A 48 -19.97 -6.05 -1.34
CA GLU A 48 -19.00 -6.42 -2.37
C GLU A 48 -17.58 -6.66 -1.81
N TYR A 49 -17.24 -6.11 -0.63
CA TYR A 49 -15.85 -6.01 -0.12
C TYR A 49 -15.07 -7.33 -0.20
N GLN A 50 -15.63 -8.40 0.31
CA GLN A 50 -15.06 -9.76 0.27
C GLN A 50 -16.12 -10.80 -0.06
N ASP A 51 -17.07 -10.45 -0.93
CA ASP A 51 -18.04 -11.41 -1.46
C ASP A 51 -17.32 -12.53 -2.21
N ALA A 52 -17.54 -13.76 -1.79
CA ALA A 52 -16.83 -14.92 -2.30
C ALA A 52 -17.05 -15.15 -3.80
N ALA A 53 -18.29 -14.97 -4.28
CA ALA A 53 -18.64 -15.19 -5.68
C ALA A 53 -18.03 -14.10 -6.57
N LEU A 54 -18.07 -12.85 -6.15
CA LEU A 54 -17.43 -11.74 -6.87
C LEU A 54 -15.91 -11.86 -6.86
N LEU A 55 -15.31 -12.27 -5.74
CA LEU A 55 -13.87 -12.52 -5.67
C LEU A 55 -13.44 -13.64 -6.62
N GLU A 56 -14.16 -14.76 -6.68
CA GLU A 56 -13.86 -15.84 -7.64
C GLU A 56 -13.94 -15.34 -9.09
N ARG A 57 -14.95 -14.54 -9.43
CA ARG A 57 -15.02 -13.90 -10.76
C ARG A 57 -13.85 -12.98 -11.03
N ALA A 58 -13.46 -12.17 -10.04
CA ALA A 58 -12.33 -11.23 -10.16
C ALA A 58 -10.99 -11.98 -10.28
N TRP A 59 -10.80 -13.07 -9.53
CA TRP A 59 -9.61 -13.91 -9.63
C TRP A 59 -9.49 -14.67 -10.96
N ALA A 60 -10.59 -14.83 -11.70
CA ALA A 60 -10.58 -15.38 -13.05
C ALA A 60 -10.15 -14.38 -14.14
N LEU A 61 -10.01 -13.09 -13.82
CA LEU A 61 -9.51 -12.08 -14.76
C LEU A 61 -8.04 -12.36 -15.12
N PRO A 62 -7.59 -12.02 -16.35
CA PRO A 62 -6.28 -12.44 -16.87
C PRO A 62 -5.10 -12.11 -15.96
N VAL A 63 -5.04 -10.88 -15.44
CA VAL A 63 -3.93 -10.43 -14.57
C VAL A 63 -4.07 -11.00 -13.15
N ALA A 64 -5.30 -11.02 -12.60
CA ALA A 64 -5.56 -11.60 -11.29
C ALA A 64 -5.19 -13.08 -11.21
N ALA A 65 -5.49 -13.84 -12.26
CA ALA A 65 -5.16 -15.27 -12.35
C ALA A 65 -3.64 -15.51 -12.24
N ILE A 66 -2.81 -14.60 -12.76
CA ILE A 66 -1.35 -14.69 -12.63
C ILE A 66 -0.96 -14.50 -11.15
N TYR A 67 -1.45 -13.43 -10.48
CA TYR A 67 -1.19 -13.22 -9.05
C TYR A 67 -1.66 -14.40 -8.19
N ARG A 68 -2.82 -14.97 -8.51
CA ARG A 68 -3.36 -16.13 -7.78
C ARG A 68 -2.48 -17.37 -7.95
N LYS A 69 -2.01 -17.63 -9.17
CA LYS A 69 -1.13 -18.77 -9.50
C LYS A 69 0.23 -18.66 -8.81
N ASP A 70 0.84 -17.46 -8.84
CA ASP A 70 2.17 -17.23 -8.29
C ASP A 70 2.16 -17.10 -6.77
N GLY A 71 0.97 -16.94 -6.18
CA GLY A 71 0.75 -16.66 -4.78
C GLY A 71 1.02 -15.20 -4.42
N VAL A 72 0.22 -14.65 -3.52
CA VAL A 72 0.37 -13.27 -3.05
C VAL A 72 1.34 -13.21 -1.89
N ASP A 73 2.43 -12.46 -2.05
CA ASP A 73 3.30 -12.11 -0.93
C ASP A 73 2.65 -11.01 -0.09
N TYR A 74 2.72 -11.19 1.23
CA TYR A 74 2.26 -10.20 2.19
C TYR A 74 3.45 -9.48 2.85
N GLN A 75 3.28 -8.18 3.11
CA GLN A 75 4.34 -7.38 3.73
C GLN A 75 4.78 -7.94 5.09
N GLY A 76 6.09 -8.01 5.30
CA GLY A 76 6.68 -8.51 6.54
C GLY A 76 6.54 -7.53 7.71
N ASN A 77 6.39 -6.22 7.42
CA ASN A 77 6.17 -5.16 8.42
C ASN A 77 5.34 -4.01 7.84
N GLY A 78 4.92 -3.08 8.70
CA GLY A 78 4.01 -1.98 8.35
C GLY A 78 4.56 -0.98 7.31
N SER A 79 5.86 -0.93 7.07
CA SER A 79 6.49 0.02 6.15
C SER A 79 6.78 -0.55 4.75
N PHE A 80 6.58 -1.87 4.55
CA PHE A 80 6.99 -2.60 3.34
C PHE A 80 5.87 -2.78 2.30
N CYS A 81 4.75 -2.06 2.40
CA CYS A 81 3.66 -2.19 1.43
C CYS A 81 4.12 -1.91 -0.02
N GLY A 82 4.92 -0.87 -0.24
CA GLY A 82 5.46 -0.56 -1.57
C GLY A 82 6.41 -1.62 -2.10
N PRO A 83 7.50 -1.97 -1.38
CA PRO A 83 8.40 -3.04 -1.78
C PRO A 83 7.68 -4.37 -2.04
N THR A 84 6.75 -4.77 -1.16
CA THR A 84 5.98 -6.01 -1.34
C THR A 84 5.05 -5.94 -2.57
N SER A 85 4.48 -4.75 -2.86
CA SER A 85 3.72 -4.55 -4.09
C SER A 85 4.60 -4.69 -5.34
N ALA A 86 5.84 -4.16 -5.30
CA ALA A 86 6.81 -4.35 -6.36
C ALA A 86 7.16 -5.83 -6.54
N VAL A 87 7.43 -6.58 -5.46
CA VAL A 87 7.70 -8.03 -5.51
C VAL A 87 6.58 -8.78 -6.22
N ASN A 88 5.32 -8.56 -5.81
CA ASN A 88 4.17 -9.24 -6.45
C ASN A 88 4.08 -8.90 -7.94
N VAL A 89 4.29 -7.63 -8.32
CA VAL A 89 4.29 -7.22 -9.73
C VAL A 89 5.43 -7.88 -10.50
N LEU A 90 6.66 -7.83 -10.01
CA LEU A 90 7.83 -8.41 -10.64
C LEU A 90 7.67 -9.92 -10.86
N ARG A 91 7.22 -10.65 -9.83
CA ARG A 91 6.92 -12.09 -9.94
C ARG A 91 5.86 -12.37 -10.98
N SER A 92 4.79 -11.57 -11.04
CA SER A 92 3.76 -11.72 -12.07
C SER A 92 4.24 -11.44 -13.50
N LEU A 93 5.44 -10.85 -13.64
CA LEU A 93 6.14 -10.63 -14.91
C LEU A 93 7.20 -11.70 -15.19
N GLY A 94 7.33 -12.71 -14.33
CA GLY A 94 8.29 -13.82 -14.46
C GLY A 94 9.64 -13.57 -13.77
N ASP A 95 9.76 -12.50 -12.98
CA ASP A 95 10.97 -12.22 -12.20
C ASP A 95 10.91 -12.93 -10.83
N GLY A 96 12.06 -13.48 -10.37
CA GLY A 96 12.20 -14.15 -9.07
C GLY A 96 12.36 -13.23 -7.87
N ALA A 97 11.85 -11.98 -7.93
CA ALA A 97 12.00 -10.98 -6.88
C ALA A 97 11.45 -11.43 -5.51
N ASP A 98 12.12 -11.02 -4.44
CA ASP A 98 11.70 -11.20 -3.05
C ASP A 98 11.83 -9.90 -2.23
N GLN A 99 11.22 -9.88 -1.04
CA GLN A 99 11.22 -8.69 -0.18
C GLN A 99 12.59 -8.35 0.42
N ALA A 100 13.52 -9.33 0.53
CA ALA A 100 14.84 -9.11 1.09
C ALA A 100 15.73 -8.32 0.13
N HIS A 101 15.58 -8.55 -1.18
CA HIS A 101 16.50 -8.04 -2.21
C HIS A 101 15.87 -7.05 -3.20
N VAL A 102 14.56 -6.82 -3.17
CA VAL A 102 13.88 -5.92 -4.13
C VAL A 102 14.39 -4.48 -4.07
N LEU A 103 14.95 -4.06 -2.94
CA LEU A 103 15.51 -2.71 -2.77
C LEU A 103 17.02 -2.62 -3.01
N ASP A 104 17.71 -3.73 -3.25
CA ASP A 104 19.16 -3.73 -3.48
C ASP A 104 19.52 -2.92 -4.73
N GLY A 105 20.52 -2.05 -4.59
CA GLY A 105 20.97 -1.15 -5.66
C GLY A 105 20.05 0.03 -5.94
N THR A 106 18.99 0.24 -5.13
CA THR A 106 18.08 1.39 -5.25
C THR A 106 18.40 2.46 -4.19
N ASP A 107 17.81 3.65 -4.33
CA ASP A 107 17.95 4.73 -3.32
C ASP A 107 17.05 4.52 -2.08
N ALA A 108 16.26 3.44 -2.04
CA ALA A 108 15.39 3.13 -0.92
C ALA A 108 16.11 2.19 0.07
N HIS A 109 16.68 2.76 1.12
CA HIS A 109 17.48 2.01 2.10
C HIS A 109 16.67 1.74 3.38
N PRO A 110 16.38 0.46 3.71
CA PRO A 110 15.81 0.12 5.00
C PRO A 110 16.83 0.35 6.13
N HIS A 111 16.37 0.93 7.24
CA HIS A 111 17.13 1.01 8.48
C HIS A 111 16.52 0.07 9.51
N PHE A 112 17.30 -0.83 10.08
CA PHE A 112 16.80 -1.88 10.99
C PHE A 112 15.62 -2.69 10.40
N GLY A 113 15.68 -2.96 9.08
CA GLY A 113 14.63 -3.72 8.39
C GLY A 113 13.34 -2.94 8.13
N MET A 114 13.30 -1.61 8.35
CA MET A 114 12.13 -0.76 8.15
C MET A 114 12.44 0.43 7.23
N LEU A 115 11.47 0.83 6.42
CA LEU A 115 11.45 2.09 5.69
C LEU A 115 10.69 3.12 6.53
N PHE A 116 11.40 3.99 7.24
CA PHE A 116 10.77 5.05 8.03
C PHE A 116 9.97 5.99 7.10
N GLY A 117 8.65 6.08 7.33
CA GLY A 117 7.73 6.82 6.45
C GLY A 117 7.27 6.02 5.21
N GLY A 118 7.72 4.77 5.04
CA GLY A 118 7.39 3.96 3.86
C GLY A 118 8.18 4.38 2.62
N ILE A 119 7.63 4.17 1.44
CA ILE A 119 8.21 4.57 0.16
C ILE A 119 7.21 5.44 -0.62
N THR A 120 7.69 6.52 -1.25
CA THR A 120 6.85 7.36 -2.09
C THR A 120 6.52 6.68 -3.42
N LEU A 121 5.44 7.12 -4.08
CA LEU A 121 5.06 6.56 -5.38
C LEU A 121 6.15 6.76 -6.45
N ASP A 122 6.86 7.90 -6.43
CA ASP A 122 7.94 8.18 -7.37
C ASP A 122 9.14 7.22 -7.14
N ARG A 123 9.57 7.05 -5.89
CA ARG A 123 10.64 6.10 -5.56
C ARG A 123 10.26 4.65 -5.87
N LEU A 124 9.01 4.29 -5.62
CA LEU A 124 8.52 2.95 -5.98
C LEU A 124 8.54 2.74 -7.50
N ALA A 125 8.23 3.79 -8.28
CA ALA A 125 8.36 3.74 -9.74
C ALA A 125 9.80 3.47 -10.17
N ASP A 126 10.78 4.11 -9.51
CA ASP A 126 12.21 3.92 -9.81
C ASP A 126 12.66 2.50 -9.46
N VAL A 127 12.24 1.96 -8.30
CA VAL A 127 12.49 0.56 -7.93
C VAL A 127 11.95 -0.40 -8.98
N VAL A 128 10.67 -0.27 -9.34
CA VAL A 128 10.04 -1.15 -10.33
C VAL A 128 10.70 -1.01 -11.70
N ARG A 129 11.05 0.20 -12.11
CA ARG A 129 11.74 0.47 -13.38
C ARG A 129 13.11 -0.20 -13.43
N MET A 130 13.89 -0.03 -12.37
CA MET A 130 15.24 -0.61 -12.26
C MET A 130 15.19 -2.14 -12.29
N LYS A 131 14.27 -2.74 -11.52
CA LYS A 131 14.22 -4.20 -11.36
C LYS A 131 13.60 -4.89 -12.57
N SER A 132 12.59 -4.31 -13.21
CA SER A 132 11.90 -4.95 -14.35
C SER A 132 12.47 -4.59 -15.72
N GLY A 133 13.25 -3.51 -15.83
CA GLY A 133 13.65 -2.95 -17.13
C GLY A 133 12.49 -2.42 -17.97
N LYS A 134 11.27 -2.38 -17.42
CA LYS A 134 10.06 -1.98 -18.12
C LYS A 134 9.80 -0.47 -18.02
N ARG A 135 8.99 0.05 -18.94
CA ARG A 135 8.48 1.40 -18.83
C ARG A 135 7.48 1.50 -17.67
N VAL A 136 7.73 2.43 -16.75
CA VAL A 136 6.86 2.70 -15.60
C VAL A 136 6.39 4.15 -15.67
N THR A 137 5.08 4.35 -15.81
CA THR A 137 4.46 5.67 -15.84
C THR A 137 3.77 5.95 -14.51
N VAL A 138 4.09 7.10 -13.91
CA VAL A 138 3.40 7.61 -12.72
C VAL A 138 2.19 8.44 -13.18
N LEU A 139 0.99 8.05 -12.75
CA LEU A 139 -0.27 8.69 -13.11
C LEU A 139 -0.85 9.36 -11.86
N ARG A 140 -0.95 10.69 -11.88
CA ARG A 140 -1.51 11.56 -10.85
C ARG A 140 -2.49 12.55 -11.43
N ASP A 141 -3.20 13.27 -10.57
CA ASP A 141 -4.11 14.36 -10.96
C ASP A 141 -5.12 13.92 -12.02
N LEU A 142 -5.56 12.66 -11.92
CA LEU A 142 -6.56 12.09 -12.81
C LEU A 142 -7.96 12.62 -12.43
N THR A 143 -8.82 12.76 -13.42
CA THR A 143 -10.27 12.80 -13.17
C THR A 143 -10.78 11.38 -12.90
N LEU A 144 -11.96 11.24 -12.29
CA LEU A 144 -12.59 9.94 -12.08
C LEU A 144 -12.72 9.14 -13.39
N ASP A 145 -13.09 9.79 -14.49
CA ASP A 145 -13.25 9.10 -15.77
C ASP A 145 -11.91 8.61 -16.34
N ARG A 146 -10.85 9.40 -16.22
CA ARG A 146 -9.50 8.96 -16.60
C ARG A 146 -8.98 7.86 -15.70
N PHE A 147 -9.25 7.94 -14.40
CA PHE A 147 -8.92 6.87 -13.46
C PHE A 147 -9.65 5.57 -13.82
N ARG A 148 -10.97 5.63 -14.08
CA ARG A 148 -11.75 4.47 -14.51
C ARG A 148 -11.21 3.87 -15.82
N ALA A 149 -10.84 4.73 -16.79
CA ALA A 149 -10.26 4.26 -18.05
C ALA A 149 -8.92 3.54 -17.86
N GLU A 150 -8.05 4.00 -16.94
CA GLU A 150 -6.81 3.29 -16.60
C GLU A 150 -7.11 1.98 -15.85
N ILE A 151 -8.04 1.97 -14.90
CA ILE A 151 -8.46 0.76 -14.19
C ILE A 151 -9.03 -0.28 -15.15
N ALA A 152 -9.82 0.12 -16.15
CA ALA A 152 -10.35 -0.82 -17.15
C ALA A 152 -9.25 -1.53 -17.95
N ARG A 153 -8.07 -0.91 -18.12
CA ARG A 153 -6.91 -1.51 -18.77
C ARG A 153 -6.17 -2.53 -17.87
N SER A 154 -6.48 -2.59 -16.58
CA SER A 154 -5.80 -3.53 -15.67
C SER A 154 -6.08 -5.00 -15.96
N ASN A 155 -7.04 -5.31 -16.83
CA ASN A 155 -7.31 -6.66 -17.32
C ASN A 155 -6.38 -7.06 -18.49
N ASP A 156 -5.64 -6.11 -19.08
CA ASP A 156 -4.68 -6.41 -20.15
C ASP A 156 -3.46 -7.14 -19.57
N PRO A 157 -3.16 -8.37 -20.01
CA PRO A 157 -2.04 -9.15 -19.51
C PRO A 157 -0.66 -8.53 -19.81
N ALA A 158 -0.56 -7.57 -20.73
CA ALA A 158 0.66 -6.82 -21.01
C ALA A 158 0.93 -5.72 -19.95
N LEU A 159 -0.05 -5.37 -19.14
CA LEU A 159 0.05 -4.27 -18.18
C LEU A 159 0.00 -4.77 -16.73
N ARG A 160 0.66 -4.02 -15.84
CA ARG A 160 0.48 -4.15 -14.39
C ARG A 160 0.24 -2.79 -13.79
N TYR A 161 -0.50 -2.76 -12.69
CA TYR A 161 -0.76 -1.54 -11.95
C TYR A 161 -0.46 -1.71 -10.46
N ILE A 162 0.16 -0.68 -9.87
CA ILE A 162 0.22 -0.51 -8.41
C ILE A 162 -0.58 0.75 -8.08
N VAL A 163 -1.53 0.65 -7.17
CA VAL A 163 -2.28 1.79 -6.65
C VAL A 163 -1.64 2.29 -5.35
N ASN A 164 -1.42 3.61 -5.27
CA ASN A 164 -1.12 4.31 -4.01
C ASN A 164 -2.39 5.02 -3.55
N PHE A 165 -2.86 4.71 -2.36
CA PHE A 165 -4.09 5.25 -1.79
C PHE A 165 -3.95 5.52 -0.29
N HIS A 166 -4.83 6.37 0.25
CA HIS A 166 -4.97 6.54 1.70
C HIS A 166 -6.07 5.64 2.24
N ARG A 167 -5.79 4.90 3.32
CA ARG A 167 -6.76 3.96 3.90
C ARG A 167 -7.94 4.64 4.59
N GLY A 168 -7.76 5.88 5.07
CA GLY A 168 -8.79 6.63 5.80
C GLY A 168 -10.13 6.69 5.07
N PRO A 169 -10.22 7.20 3.82
CA PRO A 169 -11.48 7.24 3.07
C PRO A 169 -12.16 5.89 2.90
N LEU A 170 -11.38 4.79 2.82
CA LEU A 170 -11.90 3.43 2.58
C LEU A 170 -12.26 2.67 3.87
N PHE A 171 -11.50 2.87 4.95
CA PHE A 171 -11.58 2.03 6.14
C PHE A 171 -11.84 2.80 7.43
N ALA A 172 -12.03 4.12 7.36
CA ALA A 172 -12.14 5.05 8.49
C ALA A 172 -10.88 5.10 9.39
N THR A 173 -9.78 4.51 8.96
CA THR A 173 -8.52 4.42 9.73
C THR A 173 -7.34 4.09 8.84
N GLY A 174 -6.13 4.34 9.32
CA GLY A 174 -4.88 4.01 8.64
C GLY A 174 -4.32 5.18 7.83
N GLY A 175 -3.16 4.95 7.21
CA GLY A 175 -2.39 5.92 6.43
C GLY A 175 -2.26 5.54 4.96
N GLY A 176 -1.22 6.08 4.31
CA GLY A 176 -0.86 5.75 2.94
C GLY A 176 -0.51 4.27 2.75
N HIS A 177 -0.86 3.72 1.60
CA HIS A 177 -0.65 2.31 1.28
C HIS A 177 -0.43 2.09 -0.21
N HIS A 178 0.31 1.03 -0.55
CA HIS A 178 0.48 0.56 -1.92
C HIS A 178 -0.02 -0.87 -2.04
N SER A 179 -0.69 -1.18 -3.15
CA SER A 179 -1.06 -2.56 -3.49
C SER A 179 -1.17 -2.74 -5.01
N PRO A 180 -0.91 -3.93 -5.55
CA PRO A 180 -1.21 -4.23 -6.94
C PRO A 180 -2.71 -4.19 -7.21
N ILE A 181 -3.10 -3.82 -8.43
CA ILE A 181 -4.43 -4.02 -8.98
C ILE A 181 -4.48 -5.39 -9.66
N GLY A 182 -5.40 -6.24 -9.23
CA GLY A 182 -5.61 -7.56 -9.85
C GLY A 182 -6.46 -7.52 -11.11
N GLY A 183 -7.40 -6.57 -11.20
CA GLY A 183 -8.27 -6.43 -12.36
C GLY A 183 -9.53 -5.62 -12.06
N TYR A 184 -10.44 -5.60 -13.03
CA TYR A 184 -11.65 -4.80 -13.02
C TYR A 184 -12.86 -5.58 -13.54
N LEU A 185 -13.89 -5.71 -12.72
CA LEU A 185 -15.20 -6.25 -13.10
C LEU A 185 -16.06 -5.13 -13.69
N ALA A 186 -16.02 -4.98 -15.01
CA ALA A 186 -16.65 -3.86 -15.72
C ALA A 186 -18.18 -3.79 -15.55
N ASP A 187 -18.84 -4.95 -15.49
CA ASP A 187 -20.29 -5.05 -15.29
C ASP A 187 -20.78 -4.61 -13.90
N ARG A 188 -19.86 -4.45 -12.96
CA ARG A 188 -20.15 -4.06 -11.57
C ARG A 188 -19.41 -2.80 -11.13
N ASP A 189 -18.59 -2.19 -11.99
CA ASP A 189 -17.67 -1.08 -11.66
C ASP A 189 -16.82 -1.38 -10.42
N LEU A 190 -16.32 -2.63 -10.27
CA LEU A 190 -15.55 -3.07 -9.13
C LEU A 190 -14.09 -3.35 -9.48
N VAL A 191 -13.19 -2.84 -8.67
CA VAL A 191 -11.73 -3.04 -8.77
C VAL A 191 -11.31 -4.12 -7.78
N LEU A 192 -10.54 -5.11 -8.23
CA LEU A 192 -9.84 -6.04 -7.36
C LEU A 192 -8.51 -5.42 -6.93
N VAL A 193 -8.37 -5.12 -5.67
CA VAL A 193 -7.10 -4.73 -5.05
C VAL A 193 -6.47 -5.95 -4.38
N VAL A 194 -5.27 -6.32 -4.84
CA VAL A 194 -4.48 -7.41 -4.25
C VAL A 194 -3.70 -6.86 -3.06
N ASP A 195 -4.40 -6.65 -1.94
CA ASP A 195 -3.82 -5.97 -0.78
C ASP A 195 -2.71 -6.81 -0.14
N VAL A 196 -1.52 -6.23 -0.11
CA VAL A 196 -0.31 -6.87 0.44
C VAL A 196 -0.26 -6.88 1.97
N ASN A 197 -1.25 -6.31 2.65
CA ASN A 197 -1.38 -6.41 4.10
C ASN A 197 -2.31 -7.56 4.46
N ARG A 198 -1.76 -8.60 5.10
CA ARG A 198 -2.48 -9.82 5.49
C ARG A 198 -3.76 -9.57 6.29
N LYS A 199 -3.85 -8.45 7.04
CA LYS A 199 -5.05 -8.08 7.80
C LYS A 199 -6.25 -7.75 6.90
N TYR A 200 -6.00 -7.27 5.69
CA TYR A 200 -7.06 -6.85 4.76
C TYR A 200 -7.36 -7.93 3.72
N GLN A 201 -6.38 -8.75 3.34
CA GLN A 201 -6.50 -9.71 2.24
C GLN A 201 -6.87 -8.99 0.91
N PRO A 202 -6.96 -9.66 -0.23
CA PRO A 202 -7.55 -9.07 -1.44
C PRO A 202 -9.03 -8.72 -1.25
N TRP A 203 -9.44 -7.59 -1.82
CA TRP A 203 -10.78 -7.06 -1.67
C TRP A 203 -11.27 -6.34 -2.92
N LEU A 204 -12.60 -6.19 -3.01
CA LEU A 204 -13.29 -5.48 -4.08
C LEU A 204 -13.80 -4.13 -3.58
N VAL A 205 -13.79 -3.13 -4.49
CA VAL A 205 -14.24 -1.78 -4.19
C VAL A 205 -14.80 -1.10 -5.45
N PRO A 206 -15.89 -0.30 -5.34
CA PRO A 206 -16.33 0.56 -6.43
C PRO A 206 -15.23 1.52 -6.87
N THR A 207 -15.06 1.71 -8.18
CA THR A 207 -14.00 2.57 -8.75
C THR A 207 -14.01 3.98 -8.16
N ALA A 208 -15.21 4.58 -7.99
CA ALA A 208 -15.34 5.92 -7.42
C ALA A 208 -14.80 5.98 -5.97
N ARG A 209 -15.05 4.95 -5.14
CA ARG A 209 -14.56 4.88 -3.76
C ARG A 209 -13.04 4.73 -3.69
N LEU A 210 -12.46 3.94 -4.60
CA LEU A 210 -11.01 3.82 -4.69
C LEU A 210 -10.39 5.15 -5.15
N PHE A 211 -11.03 5.82 -6.11
CA PHE A 211 -10.58 7.14 -6.59
C PHE A 211 -10.54 8.18 -5.47
N GLU A 212 -11.56 8.28 -4.60
CA GLU A 212 -11.55 9.17 -3.44
C GLU A 212 -10.32 8.96 -2.54
N ALA A 213 -9.88 7.72 -2.37
CA ALA A 213 -8.70 7.38 -1.57
C ALA A 213 -7.37 7.65 -2.30
N VAL A 214 -7.38 7.60 -3.63
CA VAL A 214 -6.24 7.93 -4.49
C VAL A 214 -6.10 9.44 -4.67
N ASP A 215 -7.20 10.19 -4.74
CA ASP A 215 -7.22 11.66 -4.90
C ASP A 215 -6.88 12.41 -3.59
N THR A 216 -6.07 11.79 -2.74
CA THR A 216 -5.56 12.35 -1.48
C THR A 216 -4.09 12.76 -1.62
N VAL A 217 -3.68 13.76 -0.83
CA VAL A 217 -2.28 14.23 -0.82
C VAL A 217 -1.41 13.32 0.04
N ASP A 218 -0.25 12.93 -0.49
CA ASP A 218 0.81 12.33 0.29
C ASP A 218 1.64 13.42 0.97
N LYS A 219 1.52 13.56 2.29
CA LYS A 219 2.21 14.60 3.06
C LYS A 219 3.72 14.55 2.95
N SER A 220 4.31 13.37 2.72
CA SER A 220 5.77 13.24 2.60
C SER A 220 6.30 13.92 1.35
N THR A 221 5.46 14.11 0.33
CA THR A 221 5.86 14.72 -0.96
C THR A 221 5.09 15.98 -1.31
N GLY A 222 3.95 16.26 -0.66
CA GLY A 222 3.02 17.30 -1.05
C GLY A 222 2.27 17.03 -2.37
N LYS A 223 2.48 15.87 -2.99
CA LYS A 223 1.83 15.46 -4.24
C LYS A 223 0.61 14.59 -3.97
N LYS A 224 -0.36 14.57 -4.90
CA LYS A 224 -1.43 13.58 -4.84
C LYS A 224 -0.88 12.15 -5.00
N ARG A 225 -1.57 11.18 -4.41
CA ARG A 225 -1.34 9.76 -4.63
C ARG A 225 -1.72 9.42 -6.09
N GLY A 226 -1.62 8.17 -6.50
CA GLY A 226 -1.87 7.84 -7.89
C GLY A 226 -1.68 6.36 -8.19
N LEU A 227 -1.42 6.10 -9.48
CA LEU A 227 -1.13 4.77 -9.99
C LEU A 227 0.29 4.72 -10.56
N LEU A 228 0.93 3.55 -10.49
CA LEU A 228 1.99 3.16 -11.40
C LEU A 228 1.38 2.26 -12.47
N ARG A 229 1.64 2.58 -13.73
CA ARG A 229 1.40 1.69 -14.86
C ARG A 229 2.73 1.15 -15.35
N ILE A 230 2.85 -0.16 -15.43
CA ILE A 230 4.03 -0.91 -15.85
C ILE A 230 3.70 -1.64 -17.15
N GLU A 231 4.50 -1.40 -18.20
CA GLU A 231 4.29 -1.86 -19.58
C GLU A 231 5.58 -2.25 -20.30
#